data_65c18279ce6118eb0abf1a1aeadd2258
#
_entry.id   65c18279ce6118eb0abf1a1aeadd2258
#
_cell.length_a   1.000
_cell.length_b   1.000
_cell.length_c   1.000
_cell.angle_alpha   90.00
_cell.angle_beta   90.00
_cell.angle_gamma   90.00
#
_symmetry.space_group_name_H-M   'P 1'
#
loop_
_entity.id
_entity.type
_entity.pdbx_description
1 polymer ?
#
loop_
_entity_poly.entity_id
_entity_poly.type
_entity_poly.pdbx_seq_one_letter_code
_entity_poly.pdbx_strand_id
1 'polypeptide(L)'
;MAVVQISRIQVRRGQKNQGSGLPQLASGELGWAIDTREMYIGNGAVSEGAPAVGNTKLLTQYDDIFALANSYAYKADDAYIQTGSTSVSPVQRTLQNRLDDRVSVRAFGVTGDSSQAAKVPLQRAIDQLYLNSATKGSEKSRVVLHLEAGIYSIDGTVYIPPNATIKGAGPDKTVIKSSLLNGKPFT
;
A
#
# COMPACT_ATOMS: atom_id res chain seq x y z
N MET A 1 35.86 4.63 -43.54
CA MET A 1 34.76 4.92 -42.55
C MET A 1 35.30 4.58 -41.19
N ALA A 2 35.54 5.61 -40.33
CA ALA A 2 36.03 5.36 -38.97
C ALA A 2 34.87 4.82 -38.13
N VAL A 3 35.02 3.63 -37.59
CA VAL A 3 34.08 3.08 -36.60
C VAL A 3 34.35 3.83 -35.30
N VAL A 4 33.45 4.72 -34.91
CA VAL A 4 33.48 5.34 -33.59
C VAL A 4 33.08 4.26 -32.59
N GLN A 5 34.06 3.76 -31.84
CA GLN A 5 33.81 2.85 -30.74
C GLN A 5 33.07 3.63 -29.65
N ILE A 6 31.78 3.34 -29.46
CA ILE A 6 30.99 3.96 -28.39
C ILE A 6 31.64 3.55 -27.07
N SER A 7 32.18 4.51 -26.33
CA SER A 7 32.74 4.28 -25.00
C SER A 7 31.67 3.66 -24.10
N ARG A 8 32.01 2.57 -23.43
CA ARG A 8 31.11 1.91 -22.49
C ARG A 8 30.82 2.86 -21.33
N ILE A 9 29.59 3.34 -21.21
CA ILE A 9 29.16 4.15 -20.08
C ILE A 9 29.05 3.22 -18.87
N GLN A 10 29.89 3.38 -17.88
CA GLN A 10 29.81 2.69 -16.61
C GLN A 10 29.28 3.64 -15.54
N VAL A 11 28.25 3.17 -14.84
CA VAL A 11 27.74 3.82 -13.64
C VAL A 11 28.71 3.53 -12.49
N ARG A 12 28.98 4.55 -11.66
CA ARG A 12 29.82 4.37 -10.44
C ARG A 12 29.15 3.34 -9.52
N ARG A 13 29.94 2.44 -8.96
CA ARG A 13 29.45 1.33 -8.12
C ARG A 13 30.13 1.36 -6.76
N GLY A 14 29.39 1.02 -5.72
CA GLY A 14 29.85 0.91 -4.35
C GLY A 14 28.88 0.19 -3.45
N GLN A 15 29.20 0.16 -2.17
CA GLN A 15 28.34 -0.38 -1.11
C GLN A 15 27.85 0.78 -0.24
N LYS A 16 26.56 0.81 0.05
CA LYS A 16 25.93 1.87 0.86
C LYS A 16 26.14 1.61 2.36
N ASN A 17 26.06 0.36 2.79
CA ASN A 17 26.05 -0.01 4.20
C ASN A 17 27.44 -0.35 4.75
N GLN A 18 28.50 -0.08 3.98
CA GLN A 18 29.89 -0.30 4.42
C GLN A 18 30.69 1.00 4.40
N GLY A 19 31.65 1.11 5.31
CA GLY A 19 32.52 2.28 5.42
C GLY A 19 31.77 3.56 5.77
N SER A 20 32.05 4.63 5.07
CA SER A 20 31.42 5.97 5.24
C SER A 20 30.05 6.10 4.53
N GLY A 21 29.51 5.01 3.99
CA GLY A 21 28.26 5.03 3.23
C GLY A 21 28.45 5.48 1.79
N LEU A 22 27.36 5.93 1.16
CA LEU A 22 27.36 6.39 -0.22
C LEU A 22 28.12 7.72 -0.35
N PRO A 23 29.21 7.79 -1.14
CA PRO A 23 29.92 9.06 -1.33
C PRO A 23 29.06 10.06 -2.09
N GLN A 24 29.38 11.34 -1.90
CA GLN A 24 28.77 12.41 -2.71
C GLN A 24 29.10 12.17 -4.18
N LEU A 25 28.06 12.09 -5.01
CA LEU A 25 28.18 12.01 -6.46
C LEU A 25 28.30 13.42 -7.05
N ALA A 26 29.03 13.55 -8.16
CA ALA A 26 29.06 14.80 -8.90
C ALA A 26 27.68 15.13 -9.50
N SER A 27 27.50 16.38 -9.93
CA SER A 27 26.25 16.83 -10.56
C SER A 27 25.89 15.94 -11.74
N GLY A 28 24.72 15.31 -11.68
CA GLY A 28 24.23 14.38 -12.71
C GLY A 28 24.95 13.03 -12.78
N GLU A 29 25.94 12.76 -11.94
CA GLU A 29 26.62 11.47 -11.88
C GLU A 29 25.67 10.38 -11.35
N LEU A 30 25.61 9.24 -12.03
CA LEU A 30 24.82 8.08 -11.59
C LEU A 30 25.68 7.14 -10.73
N GLY A 31 25.08 6.67 -9.62
CA GLY A 31 25.67 5.72 -8.71
C GLY A 31 24.77 4.51 -8.44
N TRP A 32 25.36 3.32 -8.38
CA TRP A 32 24.67 2.06 -8.04
C TRP A 32 25.21 1.47 -6.75
N ALA A 33 24.36 1.35 -5.74
CA ALA A 33 24.65 0.63 -4.51
C ALA A 33 24.36 -0.86 -4.70
N ILE A 34 25.43 -1.69 -4.72
CA ILE A 34 25.32 -3.12 -5.05
C ILE A 34 24.66 -3.91 -3.93
N ASP A 35 24.89 -3.52 -2.70
CA ASP A 35 24.40 -4.18 -1.49
C ASP A 35 22.90 -3.95 -1.25
N THR A 36 22.40 -2.77 -1.63
CA THR A 36 20.99 -2.40 -1.44
C THR A 36 20.18 -2.38 -2.74
N ARG A 37 20.83 -2.56 -3.90
CA ARG A 37 20.22 -2.48 -5.24
C ARG A 37 19.53 -1.14 -5.51
N GLU A 38 20.09 -0.07 -4.96
CA GLU A 38 19.56 1.27 -5.10
C GLU A 38 20.35 2.07 -6.12
N MET A 39 19.65 2.92 -6.86
CA MET A 39 20.25 3.83 -7.84
C MET A 39 20.13 5.27 -7.35
N TYR A 40 21.19 6.05 -7.57
CA TYR A 40 21.27 7.44 -7.15
C TYR A 40 21.76 8.34 -8.28
N ILE A 41 21.39 9.61 -8.19
CA ILE A 41 21.94 10.70 -9.02
C ILE A 41 22.45 11.80 -8.11
N GLY A 42 23.63 12.35 -8.40
CA GLY A 42 24.16 13.49 -7.67
C GLY A 42 23.37 14.77 -7.95
N ASN A 43 22.99 15.48 -6.90
CA ASN A 43 22.17 16.71 -7.02
C ASN A 43 22.97 17.90 -7.55
N GLY A 44 24.31 17.86 -7.49
CA GLY A 44 25.16 19.01 -7.79
C GLY A 44 25.37 19.93 -6.58
N ALA A 45 25.96 21.07 -6.83
CA ALA A 45 26.24 22.08 -5.83
C ALA A 45 25.16 23.16 -5.77
N VAL A 46 25.00 23.79 -4.61
CA VAL A 46 24.07 24.92 -4.45
C VAL A 46 24.39 26.07 -5.39
N SER A 47 25.68 26.24 -5.72
CA SER A 47 26.14 27.23 -6.71
C SER A 47 25.66 26.96 -8.16
N GLU A 48 25.22 25.70 -8.42
CA GLU A 48 24.63 25.30 -9.71
C GLU A 48 23.09 25.39 -9.67
N GLY A 49 22.51 25.88 -8.58
CA GLY A 49 21.05 26.02 -8.39
C GLY A 49 20.38 24.81 -7.76
N ALA A 50 21.15 23.84 -7.27
CA ALA A 50 20.56 22.70 -6.55
C ALA A 50 19.98 23.16 -5.20
N PRO A 51 18.76 22.69 -4.80
CA PRO A 51 18.15 23.08 -3.53
C PRO A 51 18.92 22.52 -2.32
N ALA A 52 19.64 21.43 -2.49
CA ALA A 52 20.48 20.83 -1.46
C ALA A 52 21.61 20.02 -2.10
N VAL A 53 22.78 20.01 -1.46
CA VAL A 53 23.88 19.09 -1.79
C VAL A 53 23.49 17.69 -1.33
N GLY A 54 23.81 16.68 -2.12
CA GLY A 54 23.54 15.28 -1.78
C GLY A 54 23.23 14.43 -3.01
N ASN A 55 22.75 13.24 -2.74
CA ASN A 55 22.33 12.29 -3.77
C ASN A 55 20.83 12.06 -3.68
N THR A 56 20.15 12.14 -4.81
CA THR A 56 18.72 11.78 -4.91
C THR A 56 18.60 10.32 -5.31
N LYS A 57 17.83 9.55 -4.56
CA LYS A 57 17.51 8.16 -4.89
C LYS A 57 16.55 8.10 -6.07
N LEU A 58 16.89 7.29 -7.06
CA LEU A 58 16.01 6.95 -8.17
C LEU A 58 15.23 5.68 -7.82
N LEU A 59 13.95 5.65 -8.16
CA LEU A 59 13.11 4.48 -7.95
C LEU A 59 13.47 3.35 -8.90
N THR A 60 13.64 2.16 -8.36
CA THR A 60 13.89 0.93 -9.10
C THR A 60 12.78 -0.08 -8.81
N GLN A 61 12.75 -1.19 -9.54
CA GLN A 61 11.82 -2.30 -9.27
C GLN A 61 12.00 -2.96 -7.89
N TYR A 62 13.09 -2.67 -7.20
CA TYR A 62 13.39 -3.20 -5.86
C TYR A 62 12.93 -2.28 -4.74
N ASP A 63 12.42 -1.11 -5.08
CA ASP A 63 11.95 -0.14 -4.11
C ASP A 63 10.50 -0.43 -3.71
N ASP A 64 10.26 -0.33 -2.41
CA ASP A 64 8.90 -0.37 -1.88
C ASP A 64 8.21 0.99 -2.10
N ILE A 65 7.25 1.02 -3.00
CA ILE A 65 6.44 2.22 -3.29
C ILE A 65 5.71 2.69 -2.02
N PHE A 66 5.32 1.78 -1.13
CA PHE A 66 4.64 2.13 0.12
C PHE A 66 5.59 2.85 1.09
N ALA A 67 6.87 2.48 1.09
CA ALA A 67 7.88 3.18 1.89
C ALA A 67 8.15 4.60 1.38
N LEU A 68 7.99 4.83 0.08
CA LEU A 68 8.11 6.16 -0.53
C LEU A 68 6.88 7.02 -0.31
N ALA A 69 5.69 6.43 -0.43
CA ALA A 69 4.43 7.10 -0.14
C ALA A 69 4.08 6.98 1.35
N ASN A 70 5.05 7.23 2.23
CA ASN A 70 4.87 7.09 3.67
C ASN A 70 3.91 8.13 4.28
N SER A 71 3.63 9.21 3.55
CA SER A 71 2.61 10.17 3.95
C SER A 71 1.94 10.82 2.74
N TYR A 72 0.65 11.09 2.86
CA TYR A 72 -0.11 11.91 1.93
C TYR A 72 -1.15 12.72 2.69
N ALA A 73 -1.59 13.83 2.11
CA ALA A 73 -2.72 14.60 2.63
C ALA A 73 -3.85 14.58 1.60
N TYR A 74 -5.08 14.36 2.07
CA TYR A 74 -6.24 14.40 1.19
C TYR A 74 -6.46 15.83 0.68
N LYS A 75 -6.37 16.02 -0.65
CA LYS A 75 -6.57 17.31 -1.31
C LYS A 75 -5.78 18.46 -0.65
N ALA A 76 -4.49 18.24 -0.37
CA ALA A 76 -3.63 19.23 0.27
C ALA A 76 -3.57 20.58 -0.48
N ASP A 77 -3.75 20.53 -1.80
CA ASP A 77 -3.67 21.71 -2.67
C ASP A 77 -5.06 22.33 -2.96
N ASP A 78 -6.12 21.84 -2.33
CA ASP A 78 -7.48 22.34 -2.51
C ASP A 78 -7.78 23.42 -1.45
N ALA A 79 -7.89 24.67 -1.91
CA ALA A 79 -8.16 25.82 -1.04
C ALA A 79 -9.52 25.75 -0.32
N TYR A 80 -10.43 24.90 -0.77
CA TYR A 80 -11.78 24.74 -0.20
C TYR A 80 -11.87 23.58 0.80
N ILE A 81 -10.84 22.74 0.89
CA ILE A 81 -10.83 21.57 1.79
C ILE A 81 -9.73 21.70 2.81
N GLN A 82 -10.10 22.01 4.02
CA GLN A 82 -9.20 22.03 5.17
C GLN A 82 -9.33 20.72 5.95
N THR A 83 -8.30 19.86 5.88
CA THR A 83 -8.28 18.57 6.59
C THR A 83 -7.62 18.68 7.96
N GLY A 84 -6.77 19.66 8.18
CA GLY A 84 -6.08 19.90 9.45
C GLY A 84 -6.63 21.09 10.22
N SER A 85 -5.95 21.46 11.29
CA SER A 85 -6.34 22.62 12.12
C SER A 85 -6.21 23.96 11.39
N THR A 86 -5.38 24.00 10.37
CA THR A 86 -5.20 25.17 9.50
C THR A 86 -5.12 24.73 8.05
N SER A 87 -5.33 25.65 7.11
CA SER A 87 -5.23 25.39 5.65
C SER A 87 -3.81 25.00 5.22
N VAL A 88 -2.79 25.39 5.98
CA VAL A 88 -1.37 25.10 5.69
C VAL A 88 -0.82 23.89 6.45
N SER A 89 -1.65 23.23 7.23
CA SER A 89 -1.28 22.06 8.04
C SER A 89 -2.25 20.91 7.80
N PRO A 90 -2.31 20.34 6.61
CA PRO A 90 -3.22 19.22 6.32
C PRO A 90 -2.84 17.99 7.14
N VAL A 91 -3.84 17.14 7.45
CA VAL A 91 -3.60 15.86 8.13
C VAL A 91 -2.84 14.93 7.20
N GLN A 92 -1.63 14.56 7.61
CA GLN A 92 -0.79 13.58 6.91
C GLN A 92 -1.14 12.16 7.36
N ARG A 93 -1.26 11.24 6.42
CA ARG A 93 -1.50 9.82 6.67
C ARG A 93 -0.55 8.98 5.84
N THR A 94 -0.21 7.78 6.29
CA THR A 94 0.50 6.82 5.45
C THR A 94 -0.44 6.19 4.43
N LEU A 95 0.08 5.74 3.30
CA LEU A 95 -0.71 5.01 2.32
C LEU A 95 -1.32 3.73 2.93
N GLN A 96 -0.55 3.00 3.75
CA GLN A 96 -1.03 1.83 4.47
C GLN A 96 -2.23 2.17 5.35
N ASN A 97 -2.13 3.23 6.15
CA ASN A 97 -3.22 3.70 7.01
C ASN A 97 -4.50 4.05 6.20
N ARG A 98 -4.32 4.56 4.97
CA ARG A 98 -5.44 4.83 4.07
C ARG A 98 -6.07 3.56 3.50
N LEU A 99 -5.26 2.57 3.16
CA LEU A 99 -5.74 1.27 2.68
C LEU A 99 -6.46 0.50 3.79
N ASP A 100 -6.03 0.66 5.02
CA ASP A 100 -6.65 0.02 6.19
C ASP A 100 -8.04 0.59 6.53
N ASP A 101 -8.43 1.75 6.00
CA ASP A 101 -9.80 2.25 6.18
C ASP A 101 -10.84 1.32 5.55
N ARG A 102 -10.48 0.64 4.46
CA ARG A 102 -11.37 -0.23 3.73
C ARG A 102 -10.60 -1.38 3.10
N VAL A 103 -10.84 -2.57 3.61
CA VAL A 103 -10.19 -3.79 3.14
C VAL A 103 -11.16 -4.61 2.28
N SER A 104 -10.76 -4.95 1.07
CA SER A 104 -11.55 -5.81 0.18
C SER A 104 -11.40 -7.27 0.57
N VAL A 105 -12.49 -8.04 0.53
CA VAL A 105 -12.44 -9.50 0.71
C VAL A 105 -11.57 -10.19 -0.35
N ARG A 106 -11.33 -9.53 -1.49
CA ARG A 106 -10.44 -10.04 -2.54
C ARG A 106 -8.99 -10.18 -2.07
N ALA A 107 -8.56 -9.37 -1.11
CA ALA A 107 -7.24 -9.51 -0.48
C ALA A 107 -7.05 -10.86 0.24
N PHE A 108 -8.15 -11.55 0.56
CA PHE A 108 -8.17 -12.87 1.22
C PHE A 108 -8.51 -14.01 0.25
N GLY A 109 -8.61 -13.73 -1.05
CA GLY A 109 -8.85 -14.72 -2.09
C GLY A 109 -10.33 -14.98 -2.41
N VAL A 110 -11.25 -14.11 -1.98
CA VAL A 110 -12.68 -14.22 -2.33
C VAL A 110 -12.94 -13.49 -3.64
N THR A 111 -13.33 -14.19 -4.70
CA THR A 111 -13.52 -13.61 -6.04
C THR A 111 -14.92 -13.05 -6.27
N GLY A 112 -15.94 -13.58 -5.60
CA GLY A 112 -17.33 -13.16 -5.77
C GLY A 112 -17.97 -13.62 -7.10
N ASP A 113 -17.43 -14.65 -7.72
CA ASP A 113 -17.93 -15.25 -8.97
C ASP A 113 -18.74 -16.52 -8.75
N SER A 114 -18.97 -16.91 -7.49
CA SER A 114 -19.61 -18.17 -7.05
C SER A 114 -18.89 -19.47 -7.45
N SER A 115 -17.73 -19.40 -8.07
CA SER A 115 -16.97 -20.58 -8.51
C SER A 115 -16.36 -21.38 -7.34
N GLN A 116 -16.17 -20.72 -6.20
CA GLN A 116 -15.60 -21.32 -4.99
C GLN A 116 -16.39 -20.96 -3.74
N ALA A 117 -16.34 -21.84 -2.74
CA ALA A 117 -16.93 -21.58 -1.43
C ALA A 117 -16.21 -20.40 -0.74
N ALA A 118 -16.97 -19.37 -0.40
CA ALA A 118 -16.43 -18.14 0.18
C ALA A 118 -16.26 -18.20 1.70
N LYS A 119 -16.79 -19.24 2.39
CA LYS A 119 -16.78 -19.34 3.86
C LYS A 119 -15.39 -19.21 4.47
N VAL A 120 -14.46 -20.07 4.05
CA VAL A 120 -13.12 -20.14 4.68
C VAL A 120 -12.33 -18.84 4.50
N PRO A 121 -12.19 -18.28 3.27
CA PRO A 121 -11.48 -17.03 3.10
C PRO A 121 -12.22 -15.83 3.72
N LEU A 122 -13.54 -15.81 3.74
CA LEU A 122 -14.31 -14.76 4.42
C LEU A 122 -14.12 -14.80 5.93
N GLN A 123 -14.20 -16.00 6.55
CA GLN A 123 -13.91 -16.15 7.98
C GLN A 123 -12.49 -15.72 8.31
N ARG A 124 -11.51 -16.11 7.48
CA ARG A 124 -10.12 -15.66 7.64
C ARG A 124 -10.01 -14.14 7.60
N ALA A 125 -10.71 -13.46 6.68
CA ALA A 125 -10.73 -12.00 6.63
C ALA A 125 -11.27 -11.39 7.93
N ILE A 126 -12.38 -11.92 8.43
CA ILE A 126 -13.01 -11.48 9.68
C ILE A 126 -12.06 -11.70 10.86
N ASP A 127 -11.49 -12.90 10.98
CA ASP A 127 -10.58 -13.25 12.08
C ASP A 127 -9.32 -12.37 12.08
N GLN A 128 -8.71 -12.15 10.91
CA GLN A 128 -7.52 -11.33 10.80
C GLN A 128 -7.79 -9.85 11.11
N LEU A 129 -8.92 -9.32 10.66
CA LEU A 129 -9.23 -7.90 10.81
C LEU A 129 -9.77 -7.56 12.20
N TYR A 130 -10.52 -8.48 12.84
CA TYR A 130 -11.26 -8.14 14.05
C TYR A 130 -10.86 -8.95 15.29
N LEU A 131 -10.18 -10.09 15.16
CA LEU A 131 -9.86 -10.96 16.30
C LEU A 131 -8.36 -11.07 16.61
N ASN A 132 -7.47 -10.91 15.60
CA ASN A 132 -6.04 -11.23 15.77
C ASN A 132 -5.18 -10.15 16.44
N SER A 133 -5.76 -9.07 16.95
CA SER A 133 -5.02 -8.08 17.74
C SER A 133 -5.84 -7.57 18.90
N ALA A 134 -5.17 -7.08 19.96
CA ALA A 134 -5.81 -6.54 21.15
C ALA A 134 -6.75 -5.35 20.89
N THR A 135 -6.63 -4.69 19.73
CA THR A 135 -7.48 -3.57 19.32
C THR A 135 -8.56 -3.96 18.32
N LYS A 136 -8.46 -5.13 17.73
CA LYS A 136 -9.44 -5.63 16.76
C LYS A 136 -10.62 -6.24 17.50
N GLY A 137 -11.81 -6.06 16.97
CA GLY A 137 -13.05 -6.45 17.64
C GLY A 137 -13.51 -5.53 18.76
N SER A 138 -12.84 -4.38 18.96
CA SER A 138 -13.25 -3.32 19.89
C SER A 138 -13.92 -2.16 19.14
N GLU A 139 -14.56 -1.25 19.87
CA GLU A 139 -15.12 -0.01 19.32
C GLU A 139 -14.10 0.85 18.55
N LYS A 140 -12.81 0.62 18.81
CA LYS A 140 -11.70 1.29 18.13
C LYS A 140 -11.33 0.65 16.80
N SER A 141 -11.85 -0.51 16.48
CA SER A 141 -11.66 -1.14 15.19
C SER A 141 -12.47 -0.39 14.13
N ARG A 142 -11.79 0.38 13.30
CA ARG A 142 -12.43 1.22 12.26
C ARG A 142 -12.30 0.65 10.86
N VAL A 143 -11.78 -0.57 10.76
CA VAL A 143 -11.63 -1.26 9.47
C VAL A 143 -12.99 -1.68 8.96
N VAL A 144 -13.28 -1.38 7.71
CA VAL A 144 -14.47 -1.85 7.00
C VAL A 144 -14.07 -2.97 6.06
N LEU A 145 -14.60 -4.18 6.30
CA LEU A 145 -14.47 -5.29 5.35
C LEU A 145 -15.49 -5.11 4.22
N HIS A 146 -15.00 -4.91 3.02
CA HIS A 146 -15.85 -4.65 1.86
C HIS A 146 -16.00 -5.89 0.97
N LEU A 147 -17.24 -6.27 0.71
CA LEU A 147 -17.60 -7.26 -0.28
C LEU A 147 -17.93 -6.52 -1.59
N GLU A 148 -17.10 -6.74 -2.59
CA GLU A 148 -17.31 -6.18 -3.93
C GLU A 148 -18.60 -6.73 -4.57
N ALA A 149 -18.99 -6.15 -5.70
CA ALA A 149 -20.09 -6.71 -6.47
C ALA A 149 -19.78 -8.15 -6.90
N GLY A 150 -20.72 -9.04 -6.69
CA GLY A 150 -20.57 -10.46 -7.01
C GLY A 150 -21.48 -11.37 -6.22
N ILE A 151 -21.36 -12.66 -6.48
CA ILE A 151 -22.11 -13.72 -5.81
C ILE A 151 -21.16 -14.54 -4.94
N TYR A 152 -21.42 -14.57 -3.65
CA TYR A 152 -20.61 -15.24 -2.63
C TYR A 152 -21.35 -16.48 -2.11
N SER A 153 -20.89 -17.66 -2.49
CA SER A 153 -21.48 -18.93 -2.05
C SER A 153 -20.92 -19.34 -0.70
N ILE A 154 -21.76 -19.47 0.31
CA ILE A 154 -21.39 -19.86 1.68
C ILE A 154 -21.96 -21.26 1.96
N ASP A 155 -21.06 -22.20 2.25
CA ASP A 155 -21.34 -23.60 2.52
C ASP A 155 -21.32 -23.98 4.00
N GLY A 156 -21.20 -22.99 4.88
CA GLY A 156 -21.19 -23.18 6.34
C GLY A 156 -21.39 -21.87 7.08
N THR A 157 -21.51 -21.94 8.40
CA THR A 157 -21.68 -20.75 9.25
C THR A 157 -20.44 -19.89 9.26
N VAL A 158 -20.62 -18.57 9.14
CA VAL A 158 -19.60 -17.53 9.31
C VAL A 158 -19.88 -16.79 10.60
N TYR A 159 -18.87 -16.71 11.48
CA TYR A 159 -18.97 -16.04 12.77
C TYR A 159 -18.50 -14.59 12.64
N ILE A 160 -19.36 -13.66 13.05
CA ILE A 160 -19.09 -12.24 13.01
C ILE A 160 -18.93 -11.72 14.45
N PRO A 161 -17.73 -11.25 14.85
CA PRO A 161 -17.51 -10.75 16.19
C PRO A 161 -18.19 -9.38 16.39
N PRO A 162 -18.40 -8.96 17.65
CA PRO A 162 -18.88 -7.62 17.96
C PRO A 162 -18.00 -6.55 17.31
N ASN A 163 -18.60 -5.41 16.93
CA ASN A 163 -17.95 -4.27 16.31
C ASN A 163 -17.33 -4.53 14.92
N ALA A 164 -17.55 -5.69 14.32
CA ALA A 164 -17.16 -5.92 12.93
C ALA A 164 -18.07 -5.11 11.98
N THR A 165 -17.45 -4.41 11.04
CA THR A 165 -18.15 -3.66 10.00
C THR A 165 -17.96 -4.33 8.66
N ILE A 166 -19.02 -4.92 8.12
CA ILE A 166 -19.04 -5.57 6.82
C ILE A 166 -19.97 -4.79 5.90
N LYS A 167 -19.50 -4.40 4.72
CA LYS A 167 -20.24 -3.61 3.76
C LYS A 167 -20.21 -4.22 2.37
N GLY A 168 -21.37 -4.43 1.77
CA GLY A 168 -21.50 -4.80 0.36
C GLY A 168 -21.51 -3.59 -0.58
N ALA A 169 -21.41 -3.86 -1.88
CA ALA A 169 -21.45 -2.84 -2.93
C ALA A 169 -22.88 -2.28 -3.16
N GLY A 170 -23.87 -2.90 -2.60
CA GLY A 170 -25.29 -2.47 -2.66
C GLY A 170 -26.26 -3.63 -2.90
N PRO A 171 -27.58 -3.36 -2.80
CA PRO A 171 -28.61 -4.33 -3.14
C PRO A 171 -28.42 -4.85 -4.57
N ASP A 172 -28.70 -6.11 -4.80
CA ASP A 172 -28.56 -6.81 -6.10
C ASP A 172 -27.15 -6.81 -6.71
N LYS A 173 -26.19 -6.10 -6.10
CA LYS A 173 -24.78 -6.10 -6.52
C LYS A 173 -23.96 -7.10 -5.71
N THR A 174 -24.12 -7.13 -4.40
CA THR A 174 -23.48 -8.09 -3.52
C THR A 174 -24.51 -9.11 -3.05
N VAL A 175 -24.45 -10.31 -3.58
CA VAL A 175 -25.40 -11.39 -3.28
C VAL A 175 -24.69 -12.48 -2.50
N ILE A 176 -25.20 -12.80 -1.32
CA ILE A 176 -24.70 -13.93 -0.52
C ILE A 176 -25.70 -15.09 -0.67
N LYS A 177 -25.22 -16.20 -1.22
CA LYS A 177 -25.99 -17.44 -1.35
C LYS A 177 -25.52 -18.45 -0.30
N SER A 178 -26.43 -18.96 0.49
CA SER A 178 -26.15 -20.04 1.44
C SER A 178 -26.67 -21.36 0.89
N SER A 179 -25.86 -22.40 0.96
CA SER A 179 -26.28 -23.78 0.70
C SER A 179 -26.75 -24.48 1.95
N LEU A 180 -26.76 -23.82 3.10
CA LEU A 180 -27.23 -24.40 4.36
C LEU A 180 -28.76 -24.54 4.33
N LEU A 181 -29.20 -25.74 4.27
CA LEU A 181 -30.61 -26.08 4.50
C LEU A 181 -30.91 -25.93 6.02
N ASN A 182 -31.76 -24.96 6.37
CA ASN A 182 -32.19 -24.66 7.74
C ASN A 182 -31.11 -24.07 8.69
N GLY A 183 -29.97 -23.60 8.19
CA GLY A 183 -28.94 -22.93 8.98
C GLY A 183 -28.91 -21.43 8.79
N LYS A 184 -28.52 -20.68 9.84
CA LYS A 184 -28.20 -19.25 9.68
C LYS A 184 -26.80 -19.15 9.13
N PRO A 185 -26.57 -18.43 8.00
CA PRO A 185 -25.23 -18.29 7.42
C PRO A 185 -24.30 -17.40 8.24
N PHE A 186 -24.85 -16.59 9.16
CA PHE A 186 -24.09 -15.71 10.03
C PHE A 186 -24.53 -15.84 11.49
N THR A 187 -23.58 -15.83 12.39
CA THR A 187 -23.74 -15.75 13.84
C THR A 187 -22.69 -14.84 14.46
#